data_0229b356259a901e0e84d03395ac0812
#
_entry.id   0229b356259a901e0e84d03395ac0812
#
_cell.length_a   1.000
_cell.length_b   1.000
_cell.length_c   1.000
_cell.angle_alpha   90.00
_cell.angle_beta   90.00
_cell.angle_gamma   90.00
#
_symmetry.space_group_name_H-M   'P 1'
#
loop_
_entity.id
_entity.type
_entity.pdbx_description
1 polymer ?
#
loop_
_entity_poly.entity_id
_entity_poly.type
_entity_poly.pdbx_seq_one_letter_code
_entity_poly.pdbx_strand_id
1 'polypeptide(L)'
;LSLVALTVVILIQIVGLILVIALLTLPAAIAGLYVRSLNLMMILATLFGMVFTTGGLALSYQPDLPPGPTIILLAGAFYLLSLFLNQIKKKSLSITDCCSSLEHELKKVQDDKRNILVWVLAINASMFFVEGIYGWLAQSNALMADALDMLGDAAIFGFSLYVIRLGSAWQNRAGFIKGIIMGIFAISVLTSAVYRSFNPIIPEATTMGIIGFMALAANLICAVMLLGFRDSDVNMRSAWLCSRNDVLANLGVLLAAAGVAWTQSPWPDLVVGVSISALILKSAIEILKDAKLEMANHPST
;
A
#
# COMPACT_ATOMS: atom_id res chain seq x y z
N LEU A 1 -29.47 3.35 -8.59
CA LEU A 1 -28.53 3.68 -9.68
C LEU A 1 -29.27 3.95 -10.99
N SER A 2 -30.18 3.10 -11.46
CA SER A 2 -30.95 3.27 -12.72
C SER A 2 -31.82 4.53 -12.74
N LEU A 3 -32.44 4.90 -11.64
CA LEU A 3 -33.27 6.11 -11.52
C LEU A 3 -32.41 7.39 -11.66
N VAL A 4 -31.23 7.42 -11.06
CA VAL A 4 -30.28 8.54 -11.18
C VAL A 4 -29.76 8.67 -12.62
N ALA A 5 -29.42 7.56 -13.26
CA ALA A 5 -28.95 7.56 -14.64
C ALA A 5 -30.03 8.07 -15.59
N LEU A 6 -31.29 7.62 -15.42
CA LEU A 6 -32.42 8.07 -16.23
C LEU A 6 -32.69 9.57 -16.05
N THR A 7 -32.67 10.08 -14.82
CA THR A 7 -32.81 11.50 -14.52
C THR A 7 -31.74 12.35 -15.18
N VAL A 8 -30.48 11.91 -15.12
CA VAL A 8 -29.35 12.62 -15.74
C VAL A 8 -29.49 12.66 -17.26
N VAL A 9 -29.88 11.55 -17.90
CA VAL A 9 -30.05 11.50 -19.36
C VAL A 9 -31.17 12.44 -19.81
N ILE A 10 -32.31 12.47 -19.10
CA ILE A 10 -33.44 13.40 -19.41
C ILE A 10 -32.99 14.85 -19.22
N LEU A 11 -32.27 15.16 -18.13
CA LEU A 11 -31.79 16.51 -17.88
C LEU A 11 -30.80 16.99 -18.94
N ILE A 12 -29.90 16.11 -19.43
CA ILE A 12 -28.97 16.43 -20.51
C ILE A 12 -29.71 16.85 -21.81
N GLN A 13 -30.81 16.18 -22.14
CA GLN A 13 -31.58 16.50 -23.33
C GLN A 13 -32.32 17.83 -23.22
N ILE A 14 -32.81 18.21 -22.04
CA ILE A 14 -33.59 19.42 -21.82
C ILE A 14 -32.72 20.65 -21.58
N VAL A 15 -31.65 20.52 -20.82
CA VAL A 15 -30.91 21.66 -20.24
C VAL A 15 -29.45 21.75 -20.74
N GLY A 16 -28.95 20.70 -21.36
CA GLY A 16 -27.61 20.60 -21.90
C GLY A 16 -26.59 19.99 -20.93
N LEU A 17 -25.62 19.30 -21.50
CA LEU A 17 -24.60 18.53 -20.77
C LEU A 17 -23.80 19.39 -19.79
N ILE A 18 -23.37 20.57 -20.21
CA ILE A 18 -22.50 21.46 -19.41
C ILE A 18 -23.19 21.95 -18.14
N LEU A 19 -24.49 22.32 -18.25
CA LEU A 19 -25.24 22.80 -17.09
C LEU A 19 -25.54 21.67 -16.09
N VAL A 20 -25.79 20.45 -16.57
CA VAL A 20 -26.02 19.29 -15.69
C VAL A 20 -24.76 18.97 -14.90
N ILE A 21 -23.59 18.94 -15.55
CA ILE A 21 -22.30 18.71 -14.87
C ILE A 21 -22.03 19.81 -13.83
N ALA A 22 -22.22 21.06 -14.19
CA ALA A 22 -21.98 22.20 -13.29
C ALA A 22 -22.91 22.16 -12.06
N LEU A 23 -24.19 21.87 -12.24
CA LEU A 23 -25.17 21.79 -11.14
C LEU A 23 -24.95 20.59 -10.22
N LEU A 24 -24.36 19.50 -10.72
CA LEU A 24 -24.01 18.34 -9.90
C LEU A 24 -22.70 18.57 -9.12
N THR A 25 -21.73 19.26 -9.72
CA THR A 25 -20.37 19.37 -9.15
C THR A 25 -20.18 20.60 -8.28
N LEU A 26 -20.60 21.81 -8.72
CA LEU A 26 -20.33 23.07 -8.02
C LEU A 26 -21.02 23.18 -6.66
N PRO A 27 -22.32 22.87 -6.50
CA PRO A 27 -22.97 22.90 -5.19
C PRO A 27 -22.35 21.92 -4.20
N ALA A 28 -21.99 20.72 -4.67
CA ALA A 28 -21.34 19.70 -3.83
C ALA A 28 -19.92 20.14 -3.42
N ALA A 29 -19.15 20.73 -4.33
CA ALA A 29 -17.83 21.26 -4.04
C ALA A 29 -17.89 22.42 -3.01
N ILE A 30 -18.85 23.33 -3.13
CA ILE A 30 -19.07 24.41 -2.16
C ILE A 30 -19.45 23.84 -0.80
N ALA A 31 -20.42 22.89 -0.74
CA ALA A 31 -20.84 22.27 0.50
C ALA A 31 -19.67 21.55 1.22
N GLY A 32 -18.80 20.88 0.47
CA GLY A 32 -17.60 20.21 1.00
C GLY A 32 -16.55 21.14 1.62
N LEU A 33 -16.58 22.44 1.30
CA LEU A 33 -15.70 23.43 1.96
C LEU A 33 -16.14 23.76 3.39
N TYR A 34 -17.43 23.59 3.70
CA TYR A 34 -18.05 24.01 4.98
C TYR A 34 -18.36 22.85 5.92
N VAL A 35 -18.58 21.63 5.40
CA VAL A 35 -19.08 20.50 6.19
C VAL A 35 -18.33 19.20 5.85
N ARG A 36 -17.99 18.43 6.91
CA ARG A 36 -17.29 17.14 6.79
C ARG A 36 -18.23 15.91 6.87
N SER A 37 -19.48 16.07 7.29
CA SER A 37 -20.42 14.95 7.35
C SER A 37 -21.19 14.80 6.04
N LEU A 38 -21.29 13.57 5.54
CA LEU A 38 -21.87 13.26 4.23
C LEU A 38 -23.35 13.71 4.15
N ASN A 39 -24.14 13.46 5.20
CA ASN A 39 -25.57 13.81 5.25
C ASN A 39 -25.78 15.33 5.18
N LEU A 40 -25.00 16.09 5.94
CA LEU A 40 -25.13 17.56 5.94
C LEU A 40 -24.61 18.15 4.62
N MET A 41 -23.57 17.55 4.02
CA MET A 41 -23.05 17.96 2.71
C MET A 41 -24.10 17.77 1.60
N MET A 42 -24.85 16.66 1.61
CA MET A 42 -25.94 16.41 0.65
C MET A 42 -27.06 17.43 0.79
N ILE A 43 -27.49 17.74 2.02
CA ILE A 43 -28.54 18.74 2.28
C ILE A 43 -28.08 20.12 1.81
N LEU A 44 -26.85 20.51 2.15
CA LEU A 44 -26.29 21.80 1.78
C LEU A 44 -26.11 21.95 0.26
N ALA A 45 -25.62 20.89 -0.40
CA ALA A 45 -25.48 20.86 -1.86
C ALA A 45 -26.83 21.02 -2.57
N THR A 46 -27.88 20.39 -2.06
CA THR A 46 -29.25 20.52 -2.61
C THR A 46 -29.76 21.95 -2.44
N LEU A 47 -29.58 22.55 -1.27
CA LEU A 47 -29.94 23.94 -1.02
C LEU A 47 -29.21 24.93 -1.94
N PHE A 48 -27.88 24.78 -2.10
CA PHE A 48 -27.10 25.60 -3.03
C PHE A 48 -27.56 25.39 -4.49
N GLY A 49 -27.86 24.17 -4.90
CA GLY A 49 -28.39 23.88 -6.23
C GLY A 49 -29.72 24.61 -6.48
N MET A 50 -30.65 24.63 -5.52
CA MET A 50 -31.89 25.38 -5.60
C MET A 50 -31.68 26.89 -5.70
N VAL A 51 -30.78 27.43 -4.86
CA VAL A 51 -30.46 28.87 -4.86
C VAL A 51 -29.84 29.30 -6.18
N PHE A 52 -28.87 28.52 -6.73
CA PHE A 52 -28.23 28.88 -7.99
C PHE A 52 -29.16 28.76 -9.18
N THR A 53 -30.08 27.78 -9.20
CA THR A 53 -31.07 27.64 -10.28
C THR A 53 -32.08 28.77 -10.23
N THR A 54 -32.67 29.06 -9.08
CA THR A 54 -33.66 30.13 -8.94
C THR A 54 -33.04 31.51 -9.13
N GLY A 55 -31.89 31.76 -8.53
CA GLY A 55 -31.14 33.03 -8.66
C GLY A 55 -30.64 33.28 -10.09
N GLY A 56 -30.09 32.25 -10.73
CA GLY A 56 -29.59 32.34 -12.11
C GLY A 56 -30.75 32.57 -13.11
N LEU A 57 -31.92 31.94 -12.88
CA LEU A 57 -33.12 32.15 -13.69
C LEU A 57 -33.66 33.58 -13.52
N ALA A 58 -33.71 34.08 -12.28
CA ALA A 58 -34.16 35.45 -12.00
C ALA A 58 -33.22 36.51 -12.63
N LEU A 59 -31.90 36.27 -12.57
CA LEU A 59 -30.90 37.16 -13.21
C LEU A 59 -30.91 37.10 -14.74
N SER A 60 -31.33 35.99 -15.31
CA SER A 60 -31.46 35.78 -16.76
C SER A 60 -32.68 36.51 -17.36
N TYR A 61 -33.71 36.76 -16.54
CA TYR A 61 -35.04 37.20 -17.03
C TYR A 61 -35.06 38.66 -17.55
N GLN A 62 -34.42 39.61 -16.86
CA GLN A 62 -34.42 41.02 -17.26
C GLN A 62 -33.52 41.36 -18.43
N PRO A 63 -32.25 40.82 -18.55
CA PRO A 63 -31.35 41.12 -19.65
C PRO A 63 -31.48 40.18 -20.86
N ASP A 64 -32.49 39.32 -20.94
CA ASP A 64 -32.68 38.29 -22.01
C ASP A 64 -31.41 37.42 -22.23
N LEU A 65 -30.70 37.09 -21.16
CA LEU A 65 -29.51 36.23 -21.21
C LEU A 65 -29.90 34.74 -21.25
N PRO A 66 -29.13 33.89 -21.93
CA PRO A 66 -29.39 32.44 -21.89
C PRO A 66 -29.27 31.90 -20.45
N PRO A 67 -30.33 31.24 -19.92
CA PRO A 67 -30.43 30.84 -18.51
C PRO A 67 -29.30 29.84 -18.09
N GLY A 68 -28.93 28.93 -18.96
CA GLY A 68 -27.89 27.92 -18.69
C GLY A 68 -26.54 28.54 -18.33
N PRO A 69 -25.91 29.33 -19.19
CA PRO A 69 -24.67 30.01 -18.91
C PRO A 69 -24.70 30.95 -17.69
N THR A 70 -25.85 31.63 -17.47
CA THR A 70 -26.03 32.53 -16.33
C THR A 70 -25.97 31.78 -14.98
N ILE A 71 -26.64 30.63 -14.90
CA ILE A 71 -26.59 29.76 -13.71
C ILE A 71 -25.16 29.26 -13.44
N ILE A 72 -24.45 28.84 -14.49
CA ILE A 72 -23.07 28.36 -14.37
C ILE A 72 -22.12 29.48 -13.88
N LEU A 73 -22.24 30.66 -14.45
CA LEU A 73 -21.43 31.81 -14.05
C LEU A 73 -21.71 32.22 -12.60
N LEU A 74 -22.98 32.23 -12.17
CA LEU A 74 -23.35 32.52 -10.79
C LEU A 74 -22.78 31.51 -9.82
N ALA A 75 -22.93 30.21 -10.11
CA ALA A 75 -22.40 29.14 -9.27
C ALA A 75 -20.86 29.15 -9.21
N GLY A 76 -20.20 29.38 -10.35
CA GLY A 76 -18.75 29.51 -10.44
C GLY A 76 -18.19 30.70 -9.69
N ALA A 77 -18.83 31.88 -9.83
CA ALA A 77 -18.45 33.09 -9.07
C ALA A 77 -18.59 32.88 -7.56
N PHE A 78 -19.67 32.24 -7.12
CA PHE A 78 -19.88 31.91 -5.71
C PHE A 78 -18.88 30.88 -5.19
N TYR A 79 -18.48 29.93 -6.00
CA TYR A 79 -17.42 28.97 -5.67
C TYR A 79 -16.07 29.66 -5.48
N LEU A 80 -15.67 30.54 -6.40
CA LEU A 80 -14.43 31.32 -6.29
C LEU A 80 -14.45 32.25 -5.07
N LEU A 81 -15.57 32.90 -4.81
CA LEU A 81 -15.75 33.74 -3.61
C LEU A 81 -15.64 32.91 -2.33
N SER A 82 -16.24 31.71 -2.30
CA SER A 82 -16.16 30.78 -1.17
C SER A 82 -14.72 30.34 -0.92
N LEU A 83 -13.94 30.05 -1.97
CA LEU A 83 -12.51 29.73 -1.84
C LEU A 83 -11.73 30.91 -1.27
N PHE A 84 -11.98 32.12 -1.78
CA PHE A 84 -11.29 33.33 -1.33
C PHE A 84 -11.60 33.66 0.14
N LEU A 85 -12.88 33.61 0.53
CA LEU A 85 -13.31 33.81 1.92
C LEU A 85 -12.75 32.73 2.86
N ASN A 86 -12.68 31.50 2.41
CA ASN A 86 -12.10 30.41 3.20
C ASN A 86 -10.58 30.55 3.37
N GLN A 87 -9.88 31.11 2.37
CA GLN A 87 -8.46 31.46 2.50
C GLN A 87 -8.25 32.62 3.49
N ILE A 88 -9.11 33.66 3.47
CA ILE A 88 -9.04 34.78 4.42
C ILE A 88 -9.34 34.30 5.84
N LYS A 89 -10.36 33.45 6.02
CA LYS A 89 -10.73 32.87 7.31
C LYS A 89 -9.64 31.96 7.88
N LYS A 90 -8.92 31.23 7.02
CA LYS A 90 -7.76 30.41 7.38
C LYS A 90 -6.55 31.25 7.79
N LYS A 91 -6.44 32.48 7.29
CA LYS A 91 -5.36 33.42 7.62
C LYS A 91 -5.62 34.23 8.92
N SER A 92 -6.90 34.29 9.39
CA SER A 92 -7.31 34.99 10.62
C SER A 92 -7.46 34.07 11.84
N LEU A 93 -7.52 32.77 11.69
CA LEU A 93 -7.45 31.84 12.82
C LEU A 93 -5.97 31.59 13.12
N SER A 94 -5.55 32.06 14.29
CA SER A 94 -4.22 31.96 14.89
C SER A 94 -3.43 30.71 14.39
N ILE A 95 -2.38 30.99 13.62
CA ILE A 95 -1.47 30.01 13.00
C ILE A 95 -0.75 29.17 14.07
N THR A 96 -0.67 29.62 15.32
CA THR A 96 0.09 29.00 16.41
C THR A 96 -0.57 27.77 17.02
N ASP A 97 -1.89 27.76 17.22
CA ASP A 97 -2.57 26.61 17.91
C ASP A 97 -2.92 25.46 16.95
N CYS A 98 -3.18 25.76 15.68
CA CYS A 98 -3.50 24.73 14.69
C CYS A 98 -2.27 23.97 14.19
N CYS A 99 -1.09 24.66 14.12
CA CYS A 99 0.16 24.01 13.73
C CYS A 99 0.67 23.06 14.81
N SER A 100 0.54 23.41 16.10
CA SER A 100 1.02 22.57 17.21
C SER A 100 0.17 21.28 17.36
N SER A 101 -1.14 21.37 17.22
CA SER A 101 -2.02 20.18 17.27
C SER A 101 -1.85 19.28 16.05
N LEU A 102 -1.71 19.86 14.85
CA LEU A 102 -1.46 19.12 13.62
C LEU A 102 -0.06 18.48 13.62
N GLU A 103 0.94 19.20 14.14
CA GLU A 103 2.31 18.68 14.27
C GLU A 103 2.37 17.54 15.29
N HIS A 104 1.57 17.61 16.38
CA HIS A 104 1.47 16.55 17.36
C HIS A 104 0.73 15.31 16.82
N GLU A 105 -0.36 15.50 16.06
CA GLU A 105 -1.05 14.39 15.38
C GLU A 105 -0.19 13.76 14.28
N LEU A 106 0.51 14.57 13.48
CA LEU A 106 1.43 14.06 12.46
C LEU A 106 2.61 13.30 13.07
N LYS A 107 3.19 13.80 14.16
CA LYS A 107 4.22 13.08 14.92
C LYS A 107 3.70 11.76 15.46
N LYS A 108 2.51 11.75 16.06
CA LYS A 108 1.90 10.53 16.60
C LYS A 108 1.67 9.48 15.51
N VAL A 109 1.12 9.87 14.35
CA VAL A 109 0.93 8.96 13.20
C VAL A 109 2.27 8.46 12.67
N GLN A 110 3.30 9.29 12.68
CA GLN A 110 4.65 8.92 12.24
C GLN A 110 5.33 7.97 13.24
N ASP A 111 5.13 8.19 14.54
CA ASP A 111 5.63 7.31 15.60
C ASP A 111 4.90 5.97 15.58
N ASP A 112 3.59 5.94 15.36
CA ASP A 112 2.81 4.70 15.25
C ASP A 112 3.26 3.87 14.04
N LYS A 113 3.49 4.48 12.88
CA LYS A 113 4.05 3.81 11.70
C LYS A 113 5.44 3.22 11.97
N ARG A 114 6.30 4.01 12.61
CA ARG A 114 7.65 3.57 12.98
C ARG A 114 7.60 2.38 13.92
N ASN A 115 6.76 2.41 14.94
CA ASN A 115 6.62 1.34 15.91
C ASN A 115 6.13 0.04 15.24
N ILE A 116 5.16 0.13 14.34
CA ILE A 116 4.68 -1.03 13.57
C ILE A 116 5.79 -1.61 12.71
N LEU A 117 6.55 -0.79 11.98
CA LEU A 117 7.68 -1.27 11.18
C LEU A 117 8.76 -1.93 12.03
N VAL A 118 9.02 -1.44 13.26
CA VAL A 118 9.96 -2.06 14.20
C VAL A 118 9.45 -3.43 14.66
N TRP A 119 8.16 -3.57 14.97
CA TRP A 119 7.58 -4.85 15.34
C TRP A 119 7.59 -5.84 14.19
N VAL A 120 7.20 -5.42 12.99
CA VAL A 120 7.24 -6.27 11.79
C VAL A 120 8.67 -6.71 11.48
N LEU A 121 9.65 -5.80 11.58
CA LEU A 121 11.08 -6.13 11.47
C LEU A 121 11.50 -7.17 12.51
N ALA A 122 11.14 -6.99 13.79
CA ALA A 122 11.51 -7.91 14.85
C ALA A 122 10.91 -9.30 14.65
N ILE A 123 9.64 -9.38 14.21
CA ILE A 123 8.96 -10.65 13.91
C ILE A 123 9.66 -11.35 12.74
N ASN A 124 9.89 -10.68 11.62
CA ASN A 124 10.55 -11.27 10.45
C ASN A 124 11.99 -11.69 10.76
N ALA A 125 12.74 -10.87 11.48
CA ALA A 125 14.09 -11.21 11.88
C ALA A 125 14.15 -12.43 12.83
N SER A 126 13.23 -12.54 13.79
CA SER A 126 13.15 -13.70 14.67
C SER A 126 12.72 -14.98 13.92
N MET A 127 11.75 -14.87 13.01
CA MET A 127 11.30 -15.99 12.20
C MET A 127 12.38 -16.48 11.23
N PHE A 128 13.15 -15.58 10.64
CA PHE A 128 14.33 -15.96 9.85
C PHE A 128 15.26 -16.95 10.60
N PHE A 129 15.58 -16.65 11.85
CA PHE A 129 16.43 -17.55 12.64
C PHE A 129 15.72 -18.87 12.97
N VAL A 130 14.45 -18.82 13.35
CA VAL A 130 13.67 -20.02 13.67
C VAL A 130 13.56 -20.93 12.44
N GLU A 131 13.08 -20.41 11.33
CA GLU A 131 12.92 -21.18 10.10
C GLU A 131 14.26 -21.63 9.50
N GLY A 132 15.28 -20.80 9.54
CA GLY A 132 16.61 -21.17 9.07
C GLY A 132 17.21 -22.33 9.84
N ILE A 133 17.13 -22.30 11.18
CA ILE A 133 17.65 -23.37 12.04
C ILE A 133 16.83 -24.66 11.85
N TYR A 134 15.51 -24.57 11.93
CA TYR A 134 14.64 -25.74 11.81
C TYR A 134 14.54 -26.26 10.37
N GLY A 135 14.62 -25.40 9.37
CA GLY A 135 14.71 -25.80 7.96
C GLY A 135 15.96 -26.60 7.65
N TRP A 136 17.09 -26.19 8.26
CA TRP A 136 18.34 -26.97 8.17
C TRP A 136 18.25 -28.31 8.93
N LEU A 137 17.71 -28.32 10.15
CA LEU A 137 17.51 -29.54 10.94
C LEU A 137 16.52 -30.52 10.28
N ALA A 138 15.37 -30.00 9.80
CA ALA A 138 14.36 -30.80 9.09
C ALA A 138 14.77 -31.19 7.67
N GLN A 139 15.92 -30.71 7.19
CA GLN A 139 16.36 -30.91 5.81
C GLN A 139 15.32 -30.45 4.76
N SER A 140 14.60 -29.35 5.04
CA SER A 140 13.55 -28.81 4.15
C SER A 140 14.08 -27.62 3.33
N ASN A 141 13.96 -27.73 2.01
CA ASN A 141 14.29 -26.63 1.11
C ASN A 141 13.19 -25.56 1.09
N ALA A 142 11.94 -25.94 1.31
CA ALA A 142 10.84 -24.99 1.39
C ALA A 142 10.97 -24.06 2.61
N LEU A 143 11.25 -24.62 3.81
CA LEU A 143 11.53 -23.80 5.01
C LEU A 143 12.78 -22.92 4.85
N MET A 144 13.84 -23.43 4.23
CA MET A 144 15.06 -22.65 3.97
C MET A 144 14.78 -21.47 3.01
N ALA A 145 13.96 -21.70 1.99
CA ALA A 145 13.56 -20.65 1.06
C ALA A 145 12.66 -19.59 1.75
N ASP A 146 11.75 -20.02 2.60
CA ASP A 146 10.86 -19.15 3.38
C ASP A 146 11.66 -18.29 4.38
N ALA A 147 12.63 -18.89 5.10
CA ALA A 147 13.56 -18.15 5.94
C ALA A 147 14.30 -17.03 5.18
N LEU A 148 14.68 -17.27 3.93
CA LEU A 148 15.32 -16.24 3.10
C LEU A 148 14.40 -15.10 2.72
N ASP A 149 13.14 -15.38 2.52
CA ASP A 149 12.11 -14.36 2.29
C ASP A 149 11.94 -13.47 3.54
N MET A 150 11.87 -14.07 4.73
CA MET A 150 11.88 -13.36 6.01
C MET A 150 13.12 -12.46 6.20
N LEU A 151 14.29 -12.94 5.79
CA LEU A 151 15.53 -12.12 5.79
C LEU A 151 15.40 -10.93 4.83
N GLY A 152 14.86 -11.18 3.63
CA GLY A 152 14.61 -10.14 2.63
C GLY A 152 13.72 -9.03 3.18
N ASP A 153 12.62 -9.40 3.81
CA ASP A 153 11.66 -8.49 4.41
C ASP A 153 12.24 -7.75 5.62
N ALA A 154 12.92 -8.46 6.53
CA ALA A 154 13.62 -7.82 7.65
C ALA A 154 14.64 -6.78 7.14
N ALA A 155 15.36 -7.08 6.06
CA ALA A 155 16.27 -6.12 5.46
C ALA A 155 15.54 -4.90 4.86
N ILE A 156 14.36 -5.08 4.21
CA ILE A 156 13.55 -3.96 3.68
C ILE A 156 13.06 -3.07 4.81
N PHE A 157 12.48 -3.65 5.87
CA PHE A 157 11.94 -2.89 6.99
C PHE A 157 13.05 -2.22 7.82
N GLY A 158 14.16 -2.92 8.08
CA GLY A 158 15.32 -2.35 8.76
C GLY A 158 15.93 -1.19 7.99
N PHE A 159 16.00 -1.34 6.67
CA PHE A 159 16.49 -0.31 5.78
C PHE A 159 15.54 0.89 5.71
N SER A 160 14.24 0.68 5.61
CA SER A 160 13.24 1.75 5.64
C SER A 160 13.34 2.58 6.92
N LEU A 161 13.59 1.94 8.07
CA LEU A 161 13.80 2.62 9.36
C LEU A 161 15.12 3.39 9.42
N TYR A 162 16.18 2.86 8.80
CA TYR A 162 17.52 3.46 8.81
C TYR A 162 17.62 4.67 7.87
N VAL A 163 16.98 4.60 6.71
CA VAL A 163 17.00 5.62 5.65
C VAL A 163 16.28 6.91 6.03
N ILE A 164 15.33 6.85 6.94
CA ILE A 164 14.71 8.06 7.51
C ILE A 164 15.79 9.03 8.08
N ARG A 165 17.00 8.53 8.37
CA ARG A 165 18.10 9.29 8.98
C ARG A 165 19.29 9.59 8.05
N LEU A 166 19.39 8.97 6.86
CA LEU A 166 20.57 9.05 5.99
C LEU A 166 20.19 9.39 4.55
N GLY A 167 21.01 10.18 3.88
CA GLY A 167 20.78 10.65 2.52
C GLY A 167 20.76 9.56 1.45
N SER A 168 20.24 9.90 0.27
CA SER A 168 19.95 9.00 -0.86
C SER A 168 21.12 8.14 -1.35
N ALA A 169 22.35 8.63 -1.28
CA ALA A 169 23.54 7.89 -1.74
C ALA A 169 23.83 6.59 -0.94
N TRP A 170 23.53 6.58 0.36
CA TRP A 170 23.64 5.38 1.19
C TRP A 170 22.53 4.37 0.92
N GLN A 171 21.37 4.85 0.47
CA GLN A 171 20.22 4.01 0.11
C GLN A 171 20.57 3.05 -1.02
N ASN A 172 21.21 3.56 -2.07
CA ASN A 172 21.54 2.78 -3.25
C ASN A 172 22.60 1.71 -2.98
N ARG A 173 23.62 2.03 -2.17
CA ARG A 173 24.65 1.06 -1.76
C ARG A 173 24.09 -0.07 -0.92
N ALA A 174 23.20 0.25 0.02
CA ALA A 174 22.61 -0.76 0.88
C ALA A 174 21.62 -1.64 0.11
N GLY A 175 20.84 -1.09 -0.83
CA GLY A 175 20.00 -1.86 -1.75
C GLY A 175 20.84 -2.83 -2.59
N PHE A 176 21.98 -2.39 -3.09
CA PHE A 176 22.91 -3.24 -3.87
C PHE A 176 23.46 -4.40 -3.02
N ILE A 177 23.94 -4.13 -1.81
CA ILE A 177 24.46 -5.16 -0.89
C ILE A 177 23.36 -6.17 -0.55
N LYS A 178 22.15 -5.69 -0.25
CA LYS A 178 20.99 -6.54 0.00
C LYS A 178 20.70 -7.46 -1.18
N GLY A 179 20.62 -6.94 -2.40
CA GLY A 179 20.37 -7.73 -3.62
C GLY A 179 21.42 -8.83 -3.82
N ILE A 180 22.72 -8.54 -3.51
CA ILE A 180 23.78 -9.55 -3.57
C ILE A 180 23.55 -10.65 -2.52
N ILE A 181 23.29 -10.28 -1.26
CA ILE A 181 23.07 -11.25 -0.16
C ILE A 181 21.89 -12.15 -0.50
N MET A 182 20.75 -11.59 -0.86
CA MET A 182 19.54 -12.35 -1.26
C MET A 182 19.82 -13.26 -2.46
N GLY A 183 20.55 -12.78 -3.46
CA GLY A 183 20.92 -13.56 -4.65
C GLY A 183 21.80 -14.76 -4.32
N ILE A 184 22.84 -14.56 -3.49
CA ILE A 184 23.74 -15.65 -3.04
C ILE A 184 22.95 -16.72 -2.30
N PHE A 185 22.11 -16.33 -1.36
CA PHE A 185 21.29 -17.26 -0.60
C PHE A 185 20.26 -17.99 -1.48
N ALA A 186 19.55 -17.30 -2.36
CA ALA A 186 18.60 -17.95 -3.27
C ALA A 186 19.30 -19.00 -4.17
N ILE A 187 20.49 -18.66 -4.69
CA ILE A 187 21.32 -19.61 -5.47
C ILE A 187 21.74 -20.81 -4.60
N SER A 188 22.09 -20.61 -3.33
CA SER A 188 22.47 -21.70 -2.44
C SER A 188 21.33 -22.67 -2.19
N VAL A 189 20.10 -22.19 -1.99
CA VAL A 189 18.91 -23.05 -1.83
C VAL A 189 18.57 -23.76 -3.13
N LEU A 190 18.64 -23.10 -4.29
CA LEU A 190 18.46 -23.74 -5.59
C LEU A 190 19.50 -24.84 -5.82
N THR A 191 20.77 -24.58 -5.49
CA THR A 191 21.84 -25.58 -5.60
C THR A 191 21.59 -26.77 -4.67
N SER A 192 21.13 -26.50 -3.44
CA SER A 192 20.71 -27.53 -2.50
C SER A 192 19.56 -28.38 -3.05
N ALA A 193 18.56 -27.74 -3.67
CA ALA A 193 17.44 -28.45 -4.28
C ALA A 193 17.89 -29.37 -5.44
N VAL A 194 18.79 -28.88 -6.31
CA VAL A 194 19.38 -29.69 -7.37
C VAL A 194 20.16 -30.86 -6.78
N TYR A 195 21.02 -30.63 -5.79
CA TYR A 195 21.78 -31.71 -5.13
C TYR A 195 20.86 -32.77 -4.52
N ARG A 196 19.77 -32.35 -3.85
CA ARG A 196 18.80 -33.26 -3.23
C ARG A 196 17.90 -33.99 -4.24
N SER A 197 17.73 -33.49 -5.45
CA SER A 197 17.04 -34.22 -6.51
C SER A 197 17.80 -35.47 -6.94
N PHE A 198 19.15 -35.45 -6.85
CA PHE A 198 20.01 -36.61 -7.12
C PHE A 198 20.28 -37.49 -5.87
N ASN A 199 20.24 -36.88 -4.68
CA ASN A 199 20.44 -37.53 -3.38
C ASN A 199 19.20 -37.29 -2.50
N PRO A 200 18.10 -37.99 -2.74
CA PRO A 200 16.83 -37.70 -2.09
C PRO A 200 16.90 -37.96 -0.59
N ILE A 201 16.70 -36.91 0.20
CA ILE A 201 16.51 -36.99 1.64
C ILE A 201 15.07 -36.53 1.90
N ILE A 202 14.29 -37.40 2.58
CA ILE A 202 12.91 -37.05 2.92
C ILE A 202 12.94 -36.08 4.10
N PRO A 203 12.40 -34.86 3.96
CA PRO A 203 12.33 -33.89 5.05
C PRO A 203 11.41 -34.35 6.18
N GLU A 204 11.65 -33.85 7.38
CA GLU A 204 10.80 -34.13 8.52
C GLU A 204 9.49 -33.32 8.44
N ALA A 205 8.42 -33.96 7.96
CA ALA A 205 7.14 -33.30 7.69
C ALA A 205 6.50 -32.68 8.95
N THR A 206 6.71 -33.26 10.13
CA THR A 206 6.17 -32.74 11.39
C THR A 206 6.79 -31.40 11.74
N THR A 207 8.12 -31.29 11.69
CA THR A 207 8.86 -30.05 11.92
C THR A 207 8.49 -28.99 10.88
N MET A 208 8.42 -29.39 9.58
CA MET A 208 7.94 -28.49 8.51
C MET A 208 6.54 -27.93 8.79
N GLY A 209 5.62 -28.78 9.24
CA GLY A 209 4.24 -28.39 9.55
C GLY A 209 4.16 -27.42 10.73
N ILE A 210 4.86 -27.72 11.84
CA ILE A 210 4.85 -26.85 13.04
C ILE A 210 5.49 -25.50 12.74
N ILE A 211 6.66 -25.49 12.15
CA ILE A 211 7.39 -24.25 11.86
C ILE A 211 6.68 -23.42 10.78
N GLY A 212 6.20 -24.07 9.71
CA GLY A 212 5.43 -23.39 8.67
C GLY A 212 4.11 -22.80 9.19
N PHE A 213 3.46 -23.45 10.18
CA PHE A 213 2.29 -22.86 10.85
C PHE A 213 2.65 -21.63 11.71
N MET A 214 3.78 -21.69 12.42
CA MET A 214 4.29 -20.53 13.17
C MET A 214 4.62 -19.37 12.24
N ALA A 215 5.26 -19.63 11.10
CA ALA A 215 5.56 -18.64 10.08
C ALA A 215 4.29 -18.01 9.49
N LEU A 216 3.31 -18.84 9.15
CA LEU A 216 1.99 -18.37 8.68
C LEU A 216 1.33 -17.45 9.70
N ALA A 217 1.32 -17.84 10.98
CA ALA A 217 0.75 -17.02 12.06
C ALA A 217 1.50 -15.68 12.22
N ALA A 218 2.83 -15.71 12.19
CA ALA A 218 3.67 -14.50 12.26
C ALA A 218 3.39 -13.55 11.10
N ASN A 219 3.37 -14.04 9.86
CA ASN A 219 3.09 -13.22 8.68
C ASN A 219 1.65 -12.72 8.63
N LEU A 220 0.68 -13.50 9.11
CA LEU A 220 -0.69 -13.04 9.25
C LEU A 220 -0.79 -11.88 10.26
N ILE A 221 -0.09 -11.97 11.38
CA ILE A 221 -0.02 -10.88 12.38
C ILE A 221 0.60 -9.63 11.73
N CYS A 222 1.72 -9.76 11.01
CA CYS A 222 2.35 -8.66 10.29
C CYS A 222 1.40 -8.02 9.25
N ALA A 223 0.72 -8.84 8.44
CA ALA A 223 -0.24 -8.36 7.45
C ALA A 223 -1.42 -7.60 8.10
N VAL A 224 -1.95 -8.08 9.22
CA VAL A 224 -3.03 -7.42 9.97
C VAL A 224 -2.54 -6.10 10.57
N MET A 225 -1.34 -6.06 11.16
CA MET A 225 -0.75 -4.83 11.70
C MET A 225 -0.55 -3.77 10.62
N LEU A 226 -0.12 -4.16 9.43
CA LEU A 226 0.10 -3.26 8.29
C LEU A 226 -1.19 -2.85 7.59
N LEU A 227 -2.28 -3.62 7.73
CA LEU A 227 -3.55 -3.38 7.04
C LEU A 227 -4.14 -1.99 7.32
N GLY A 228 -4.04 -1.52 8.57
CA GLY A 228 -4.53 -0.20 8.98
C GLY A 228 -3.78 0.98 8.35
N PHE A 229 -2.57 0.76 7.82
CA PHE A 229 -1.69 1.78 7.26
C PHE A 229 -1.43 1.62 5.76
N ARG A 230 -2.05 0.63 5.10
CA ARG A 230 -1.82 0.30 3.68
C ARG A 230 -2.05 1.45 2.70
N ASP A 231 -2.97 2.36 3.04
CA ASP A 231 -3.36 3.49 2.18
C ASP A 231 -2.69 4.81 2.59
N SER A 232 -1.76 4.78 3.56
CA SER A 232 -1.12 5.97 4.11
C SER A 232 0.01 6.52 3.23
N ASP A 233 0.84 5.64 2.65
CA ASP A 233 1.92 5.98 1.73
C ASP A 233 2.41 4.73 0.95
N VAL A 234 3.22 4.96 -0.09
CA VAL A 234 3.72 3.91 -1.00
C VAL A 234 4.54 2.85 -0.26
N ASN A 235 5.32 3.24 0.77
CA ASN A 235 6.17 2.34 1.52
C ASN A 235 5.33 1.38 2.39
N MET A 236 4.32 1.90 3.10
CA MET A 236 3.40 1.09 3.91
C MET A 236 2.55 0.15 3.05
N ARG A 237 2.12 0.63 1.88
CA ARG A 237 1.40 -0.21 0.91
C ARG A 237 2.27 -1.36 0.40
N SER A 238 3.53 -1.08 0.08
CA SER A 238 4.49 -2.10 -0.35
C SER A 238 4.73 -3.14 0.76
N ALA A 239 4.95 -2.68 2.00
CA ALA A 239 5.11 -3.55 3.16
C ALA A 239 3.92 -4.49 3.37
N TRP A 240 2.69 -3.97 3.27
CA TRP A 240 1.49 -4.78 3.38
C TRP A 240 1.35 -5.81 2.25
N LEU A 241 1.70 -5.42 1.00
CA LEU A 241 1.67 -6.33 -0.15
C LEU A 241 2.68 -7.46 0.00
N CYS A 242 3.90 -7.19 0.50
CA CYS A 242 4.88 -8.22 0.85
C CYS A 242 4.29 -9.20 1.87
N SER A 243 3.91 -8.74 3.06
CA SER A 243 3.37 -9.61 4.11
C SER A 243 2.16 -10.42 3.67
N ARG A 244 1.31 -9.89 2.79
CA ARG A 244 0.21 -10.66 2.19
C ARG A 244 0.72 -11.79 1.29
N ASN A 245 1.76 -11.54 0.51
CA ASN A 245 2.34 -12.55 -0.38
C ASN A 245 3.05 -13.65 0.42
N ASP A 246 3.69 -13.28 1.55
CA ASP A 246 4.35 -14.22 2.45
C ASP A 246 3.36 -15.19 3.10
N VAL A 247 2.15 -14.72 3.44
CA VAL A 247 1.06 -15.61 3.87
C VAL A 247 0.75 -16.67 2.82
N LEU A 248 0.78 -16.32 1.53
CA LEU A 248 0.56 -17.29 0.44
C LEU A 248 1.74 -18.25 0.28
N ALA A 249 2.99 -17.77 0.42
CA ALA A 249 4.19 -18.60 0.39
C ALA A 249 4.19 -19.61 1.54
N ASN A 250 3.88 -19.18 2.75
CA ASN A 250 3.78 -20.02 3.94
C ASN A 250 2.68 -21.11 3.81
N LEU A 251 1.55 -20.76 3.16
CA LEU A 251 0.54 -21.77 2.84
C LEU A 251 1.12 -22.83 1.89
N GLY A 252 1.97 -22.43 0.95
CA GLY A 252 2.72 -23.33 0.08
C GLY A 252 3.63 -24.29 0.87
N VAL A 253 4.36 -23.76 1.89
CA VAL A 253 5.21 -24.58 2.79
C VAL A 253 4.37 -25.61 3.55
N LEU A 254 3.21 -25.23 4.07
CA LEU A 254 2.30 -26.17 4.75
C LEU A 254 1.75 -27.24 3.81
N LEU A 255 1.41 -26.88 2.58
CA LEU A 255 1.00 -27.84 1.56
C LEU A 255 2.17 -28.80 1.20
N ALA A 256 3.41 -28.29 1.16
CA ALA A 256 4.59 -29.13 0.97
C ALA A 256 4.77 -30.11 2.14
N ALA A 257 4.62 -29.65 3.38
CA ALA A 257 4.69 -30.50 4.57
C ALA A 257 3.64 -31.63 4.53
N ALA A 258 2.39 -31.29 4.21
CA ALA A 258 1.32 -32.27 4.05
C ALA A 258 1.62 -33.25 2.89
N GLY A 259 2.14 -32.74 1.77
CA GLY A 259 2.56 -33.53 0.63
C GLY A 259 3.68 -34.52 0.98
N VAL A 260 4.71 -34.07 1.71
CA VAL A 260 5.80 -34.96 2.19
C VAL A 260 5.28 -36.00 3.15
N ALA A 261 4.40 -35.62 4.09
CA ALA A 261 3.79 -36.57 5.04
C ALA A 261 2.99 -37.68 4.31
N TRP A 262 2.26 -37.31 3.26
CA TRP A 262 1.42 -38.25 2.52
C TRP A 262 2.21 -39.12 1.53
N THR A 263 3.10 -38.47 0.75
CA THR A 263 3.84 -39.19 -0.32
C THR A 263 5.12 -39.86 0.15
N GLN A 264 5.59 -39.54 1.37
CA GLN A 264 6.90 -39.98 1.90
C GLN A 264 8.04 -39.70 0.90
N SER A 265 7.95 -38.57 0.21
CA SER A 265 8.84 -38.18 -0.88
C SER A 265 9.34 -36.74 -0.67
N PRO A 266 10.58 -36.39 -1.06
CA PRO A 266 11.10 -35.03 -0.96
C PRO A 266 10.53 -34.08 -2.02
N TRP A 267 9.86 -34.59 -3.06
CA TRP A 267 9.43 -33.76 -4.20
C TRP A 267 8.51 -32.61 -3.86
N PRO A 268 7.50 -32.74 -2.98
CA PRO A 268 6.65 -31.60 -2.61
C PRO A 268 7.45 -30.45 -1.99
N ASP A 269 8.41 -30.75 -1.12
CA ASP A 269 9.31 -29.77 -0.50
C ASP A 269 10.23 -29.11 -1.55
N LEU A 270 10.83 -29.89 -2.43
CA LEU A 270 11.71 -29.40 -3.48
C LEU A 270 10.98 -28.46 -4.45
N VAL A 271 9.77 -28.83 -4.88
CA VAL A 271 9.00 -28.01 -5.83
C VAL A 271 8.64 -26.66 -5.21
N VAL A 272 8.19 -26.63 -3.96
CA VAL A 272 7.84 -25.39 -3.26
C VAL A 272 9.10 -24.57 -2.97
N GLY A 273 10.17 -25.18 -2.47
CA GLY A 273 11.43 -24.54 -2.19
C GLY A 273 12.05 -23.90 -3.44
N VAL A 274 12.05 -24.59 -4.58
CA VAL A 274 12.52 -24.04 -5.87
C VAL A 274 11.64 -22.87 -6.31
N SER A 275 10.31 -22.99 -6.18
CA SER A 275 9.39 -21.95 -6.59
C SER A 275 9.60 -20.66 -5.79
N ILE A 276 9.69 -20.74 -4.47
CA ILE A 276 9.96 -19.60 -3.59
C ILE A 276 11.36 -19.01 -3.90
N SER A 277 12.40 -19.86 -3.98
CA SER A 277 13.76 -19.40 -4.28
C SER A 277 13.89 -18.72 -5.64
N ALA A 278 13.15 -19.18 -6.65
CA ALA A 278 13.13 -18.54 -7.97
C ALA A 278 12.49 -17.14 -7.92
N LEU A 279 11.42 -16.96 -7.13
CA LEU A 279 10.79 -15.66 -6.91
C LEU A 279 11.75 -14.71 -6.19
N ILE A 280 12.45 -15.18 -5.13
CA ILE A 280 13.44 -14.39 -4.41
C ILE A 280 14.60 -14.00 -5.32
N LEU A 281 15.10 -14.92 -6.15
CA LEU A 281 16.16 -14.62 -7.11
C LEU A 281 15.76 -13.57 -8.13
N LYS A 282 14.51 -13.63 -8.63
CA LYS A 282 13.95 -12.61 -9.50
C LYS A 282 13.94 -11.24 -8.82
N SER A 283 13.43 -11.17 -7.59
CA SER A 283 13.41 -9.93 -6.79
C SER A 283 14.81 -9.39 -6.52
N ALA A 284 15.78 -10.26 -6.21
CA ALA A 284 17.17 -9.88 -6.03
C ALA A 284 17.78 -9.24 -7.30
N ILE A 285 17.50 -9.82 -8.48
CA ILE A 285 17.96 -9.27 -9.77
C ILE A 285 17.33 -7.91 -10.04
N GLU A 286 16.04 -7.72 -9.77
CA GLU A 286 15.35 -6.45 -9.92
C GLU A 286 15.97 -5.38 -9.01
N ILE A 287 16.16 -5.68 -7.71
CA ILE A 287 16.81 -4.78 -6.75
C ILE A 287 18.23 -4.38 -7.22
N LEU A 288 19.01 -5.34 -7.72
CA LEU A 288 20.37 -5.06 -8.22
C LEU A 288 20.37 -4.16 -9.45
N LYS A 289 19.40 -4.34 -10.35
CA LYS A 289 19.26 -3.47 -11.55
C LYS A 289 18.87 -2.05 -11.15
N ASP A 290 17.90 -1.90 -10.28
CA ASP A 290 17.43 -0.59 -9.82
C ASP A 290 18.52 0.16 -9.05
N ALA A 291 19.19 -0.49 -8.12
CA ALA A 291 20.31 0.08 -7.39
C ALA A 291 21.47 0.50 -8.32
N LYS A 292 21.76 -0.29 -9.37
CA LYS A 292 22.80 0.04 -10.34
C LYS A 292 22.42 1.25 -11.21
N LEU A 293 21.16 1.35 -11.63
CA LEU A 293 20.64 2.50 -12.40
C LEU A 293 20.70 3.79 -11.59
N GLU A 294 20.29 3.73 -10.32
CA GLU A 294 20.33 4.90 -9.43
C GLU A 294 21.76 5.35 -9.10
N MET A 295 22.70 4.41 -8.88
CA MET A 295 24.10 4.75 -8.70
C MET A 295 24.73 5.37 -9.97
N ALA A 296 24.27 5.00 -11.17
CA ALA A 296 24.74 5.58 -12.42
C ALA A 296 24.20 7.01 -12.63
N ASN A 297 22.97 7.28 -12.17
CA ASN A 297 22.32 8.59 -12.32
C ASN A 297 22.77 9.62 -11.26
N HIS A 298 23.30 9.16 -10.12
CA HIS A 298 23.85 10.00 -9.06
C HIS A 298 25.26 9.54 -8.69
N PRO A 299 26.26 9.80 -9.55
CA PRO A 299 27.65 9.53 -9.16
C PRO A 299 27.99 10.40 -7.96
N SER A 300 28.38 9.75 -6.86
CA SER A 300 28.84 10.43 -5.64
C SER A 300 30.05 11.29 -5.97
N THR A 301 29.86 12.63 -6.06
CA THR A 301 30.95 13.59 -5.93
C THR A 301 31.53 13.55 -4.54
#